data_ddef5db7936d2ff1a33e610a194ee372
#
_entry.id   ddef5db7936d2ff1a33e610a194ee372
#
_cell.length_a   1.000
_cell.length_b   1.000
_cell.length_c   1.000
_cell.angle_alpha   90.00
_cell.angle_beta   90.00
_cell.angle_gamma   90.00
#
_symmetry.space_group_name_H-M   'P 1'
#
loop_
_entity.id
_entity.type
_entity.pdbx_description
1 polymer ?
#
loop_
_entity_poly.entity_id
_entity_poly.type
_entity_poly.pdbx_seq_one_letter_code
_entity_poly.pdbx_strand_id
1 'polypeptide(L)'
;NTVEIDGDKYNFYFEKSGGNKGAGLTGEKDDKYYQSGKLIKAGSDDKYQVVKVNTYAKNSDLDETLAEGEDITAYDKLDDVDAFLKDLDENGIAYYTKTDLEGMTDAAAKKILSDANINKKLADLKEVYIPKTELSTKEYFLVGTSGKVVDSKSRNKDGNDYYYVVEKAGKVGNIVAIYTEK
;
A
#
# COMPACT_ATOMS: atom_id res chain seq x y z
N ASN A 1 -17.51 0.65 -15.57
CA ASN A 1 -18.52 -0.41 -15.58
C ASN A 1 -18.37 -1.29 -14.35
N THR A 2 -19.49 -1.71 -13.77
CA THR A 2 -19.52 -2.71 -12.67
C THR A 2 -19.91 -4.04 -13.27
N VAL A 3 -19.16 -5.08 -12.93
CA VAL A 3 -19.42 -6.47 -13.34
C VAL A 3 -19.51 -7.31 -12.08
N GLU A 4 -20.49 -8.18 -12.00
CA GLU A 4 -20.65 -9.16 -10.92
C GLU A 4 -20.10 -10.51 -11.38
N ILE A 5 -19.19 -11.09 -10.59
CA ILE A 5 -18.58 -12.39 -10.84
C ILE A 5 -18.67 -13.17 -9.53
N ASP A 6 -19.32 -14.32 -9.54
CA ASP A 6 -19.50 -15.22 -8.38
C ASP A 6 -20.08 -14.51 -7.11
N GLY A 7 -20.98 -13.53 -7.34
CA GLY A 7 -21.60 -12.76 -6.28
C GLY A 7 -20.83 -11.51 -5.85
N ASP A 8 -19.60 -11.34 -6.29
CA ASP A 8 -18.79 -10.17 -6.00
C ASP A 8 -18.90 -9.11 -7.11
N LYS A 9 -18.99 -7.85 -6.68
CA LYS A 9 -19.07 -6.70 -7.60
C LYS A 9 -17.69 -6.10 -7.83
N TYR A 10 -17.26 -6.12 -9.08
CA TYR A 10 -16.01 -5.54 -9.54
C TYR A 10 -16.26 -4.30 -10.38
N ASN A 11 -15.48 -3.25 -10.15
CA ASN A 11 -15.51 -2.04 -10.96
C ASN A 11 -14.39 -2.09 -12.00
N PHE A 12 -14.75 -1.87 -13.28
CA PHE A 12 -13.80 -1.87 -14.37
C PHE A 12 -13.77 -0.51 -15.08
N TYR A 13 -12.59 -0.10 -15.47
CA TYR A 13 -12.36 1.01 -16.38
C TYR A 13 -11.70 0.49 -17.67
N PHE A 14 -12.29 0.85 -18.79
CA PHE A 14 -11.78 0.55 -20.11
C PHE A 14 -11.52 1.85 -20.87
N GLU A 15 -10.43 1.89 -21.62
CA GLU A 15 -10.10 3.05 -22.44
C GLU A 15 -11.19 3.36 -23.46
N LYS A 16 -11.59 4.62 -23.53
CA LYS A 16 -12.73 5.05 -24.37
C LYS A 16 -12.32 5.51 -25.75
N SER A 17 -11.04 5.85 -25.94
CA SER A 17 -10.51 6.45 -27.18
C SER A 17 -9.05 6.08 -27.39
N GLY A 18 -8.53 6.39 -28.57
CA GLY A 18 -7.14 6.11 -28.95
C GLY A 18 -6.89 4.67 -29.41
N GLY A 19 -5.61 4.31 -29.58
CA GLY A 19 -5.20 2.98 -30.04
C GLY A 19 -5.58 1.86 -29.07
N ASN A 20 -5.76 2.16 -27.79
CA ASN A 20 -6.10 1.21 -26.73
C ASN A 20 -7.61 1.19 -26.39
N LYS A 21 -8.48 1.67 -27.31
CA LYS A 21 -9.92 1.67 -27.08
C LYS A 21 -10.43 0.26 -26.77
N GLY A 22 -11.10 0.11 -25.62
CA GLY A 22 -11.63 -1.16 -25.15
C GLY A 22 -10.65 -1.99 -24.31
N ALA A 23 -9.37 -1.63 -24.26
CA ALA A 23 -8.42 -2.28 -23.35
C ALA A 23 -8.69 -1.88 -21.90
N GLY A 24 -8.43 -2.79 -20.96
CA GLY A 24 -8.47 -2.52 -19.54
C GLY A 24 -7.31 -1.60 -19.14
N LEU A 25 -7.60 -0.51 -18.43
CA LEU A 25 -6.56 0.39 -17.94
C LEU A 25 -5.69 -0.33 -16.89
N THR A 26 -4.37 -0.22 -17.03
CA THR A 26 -3.42 -0.41 -15.93
C THR A 26 -2.80 0.95 -15.61
N GLY A 27 -3.04 1.46 -14.41
CA GLY A 27 -2.60 2.80 -14.01
C GLY A 27 -3.64 3.58 -13.23
N GLU A 28 -3.38 4.87 -13.06
CA GLU A 28 -4.23 5.80 -12.31
C GLU A 28 -5.34 6.42 -13.19
N LYS A 29 -6.54 6.48 -12.64
CA LYS A 29 -7.65 7.26 -13.19
C LYS A 29 -8.58 7.76 -12.08
N ASP A 30 -8.79 9.07 -12.02
CA ASP A 30 -9.69 9.73 -11.06
C ASP A 30 -9.33 9.38 -9.58
N ASP A 31 -8.03 9.51 -9.22
CA ASP A 31 -7.45 9.18 -7.90
C ASP A 31 -7.68 7.72 -7.46
N LYS A 32 -7.83 6.81 -8.43
CA LYS A 32 -7.95 5.37 -8.25
C LYS A 32 -7.00 4.63 -9.17
N TYR A 33 -6.55 3.46 -8.72
CA TYR A 33 -5.66 2.62 -9.48
C TYR A 33 -6.38 1.40 -10.04
N TYR A 34 -6.00 1.01 -11.23
CA TYR A 34 -6.57 -0.12 -11.97
C TYR A 34 -5.47 -1.05 -12.45
N GLN A 35 -5.70 -2.34 -12.40
CA GLN A 35 -4.88 -3.40 -12.98
C GLN A 35 -5.71 -4.11 -14.05
N SER A 36 -5.28 -4.07 -15.31
CA SER A 36 -5.99 -4.67 -16.44
C SER A 36 -7.49 -4.32 -16.45
N GLY A 37 -7.78 -3.06 -16.15
CA GLY A 37 -9.14 -2.52 -16.04
C GLY A 37 -9.81 -2.70 -14.69
N LYS A 38 -9.41 -3.67 -13.85
CA LYS A 38 -10.03 -3.94 -12.55
C LYS A 38 -9.56 -2.92 -11.50
N LEU A 39 -10.52 -2.29 -10.81
CA LEU A 39 -10.24 -1.38 -9.71
C LEU A 39 -9.50 -2.10 -8.57
N ILE A 40 -8.38 -1.51 -8.14
CA ILE A 40 -7.65 -1.95 -6.95
C ILE A 40 -8.32 -1.34 -5.72
N LYS A 41 -8.77 -2.18 -4.80
CA LYS A 41 -9.46 -1.78 -3.57
C LYS A 41 -9.25 -2.81 -2.47
N ALA A 42 -9.46 -2.42 -1.22
CA ALA A 42 -9.53 -3.34 -0.10
C ALA A 42 -10.67 -4.36 -0.27
N GLY A 43 -10.53 -5.52 0.31
CA GLY A 43 -11.58 -6.54 0.40
C GLY A 43 -12.79 -6.06 1.18
N SER A 44 -13.88 -6.84 1.16
CA SER A 44 -15.11 -6.51 1.90
C SER A 44 -14.91 -6.56 3.41
N ASP A 45 -14.02 -7.43 3.87
CA ASP A 45 -13.74 -7.68 5.29
C ASP A 45 -12.62 -6.78 5.83
N ASP A 46 -11.87 -6.13 4.94
CA ASP A 46 -10.79 -5.21 5.27
C ASP A 46 -11.23 -3.76 5.00
N LYS A 47 -10.78 -2.83 5.83
CA LYS A 47 -10.98 -1.40 5.55
C LYS A 47 -9.94 -0.84 4.62
N TYR A 48 -8.74 -1.36 4.71
CA TYR A 48 -7.58 -0.89 3.97
C TYR A 48 -6.79 -2.05 3.38
N GLN A 49 -6.09 -1.76 2.29
CA GLN A 49 -5.21 -2.66 1.60
C GLN A 49 -3.92 -1.94 1.26
N VAL A 50 -2.79 -2.52 1.62
CA VAL A 50 -1.48 -2.08 1.11
C VAL A 50 -1.31 -2.60 -0.31
N VAL A 51 -0.89 -1.72 -1.20
CA VAL A 51 -0.62 -2.03 -2.61
C VAL A 51 0.82 -1.66 -2.92
N LYS A 52 1.57 -2.62 -3.45
CA LYS A 52 2.91 -2.42 -4.00
C LYS A 52 2.84 -2.16 -5.49
N VAL A 53 3.60 -1.19 -5.96
CA VAL A 53 3.79 -0.94 -7.39
C VAL A 53 5.08 -1.63 -7.82
N ASN A 54 4.98 -2.58 -8.74
CA ASN A 54 6.12 -3.23 -9.38
C ASN A 54 6.27 -2.72 -10.81
N THR A 55 7.51 -2.46 -11.20
CA THR A 55 7.87 -2.16 -12.60
C THR A 55 8.75 -3.28 -13.10
N TYR A 56 8.28 -4.01 -14.09
CA TYR A 56 9.01 -5.10 -14.72
C TYR A 56 9.59 -4.62 -16.04
N ALA A 57 10.90 -4.87 -16.24
CA ALA A 57 11.49 -4.68 -17.55
C ALA A 57 10.90 -5.70 -18.53
N LYS A 58 10.63 -5.26 -19.72
CA LYS A 58 9.90 -5.96 -20.76
C LYS A 58 10.45 -7.31 -21.26
N ASN A 59 11.58 -7.76 -20.91
CA ASN A 59 12.08 -9.09 -21.25
C ASN A 59 11.77 -10.19 -20.24
N SER A 60 10.92 -9.91 -19.26
CA SER A 60 10.39 -10.98 -18.45
C SER A 60 9.33 -11.73 -19.27
N ASP A 61 9.28 -13.05 -19.16
CA ASP A 61 8.38 -14.00 -19.84
C ASP A 61 6.87 -13.73 -19.64
N LEU A 62 6.49 -12.49 -19.28
CA LEU A 62 5.15 -12.15 -18.83
C LEU A 62 4.21 -11.74 -19.97
N ASP A 63 4.69 -11.18 -21.05
CA ASP A 63 3.85 -10.85 -22.22
C ASP A 63 4.67 -10.60 -23.50
N GLU A 64 4.59 -11.51 -24.46
CA GLU A 64 5.22 -11.40 -25.79
C GLU A 64 4.60 -10.30 -26.68
N THR A 65 3.48 -9.70 -26.24
CA THR A 65 2.74 -8.72 -27.04
C THR A 65 3.23 -7.29 -26.87
N LEU A 66 4.10 -7.04 -25.89
CA LEU A 66 4.62 -5.72 -25.62
C LEU A 66 5.84 -5.40 -26.52
N ALA A 67 5.95 -4.12 -26.96
CA ALA A 67 7.06 -3.68 -27.81
C ALA A 67 8.40 -3.66 -27.05
N GLU A 68 9.57 -3.96 -27.63
CA GLU A 68 10.88 -3.98 -26.94
C GLU A 68 11.20 -2.64 -26.25
N GLY A 69 11.57 -2.66 -24.98
CA GLY A 69 11.98 -1.48 -24.21
C GLY A 69 10.87 -0.79 -23.41
N GLU A 70 9.64 -1.33 -23.37
CA GLU A 70 8.58 -0.78 -22.50
C GLU A 70 8.58 -1.47 -21.14
N ASP A 71 8.54 -0.74 -20.06
CA ASP A 71 8.36 -1.25 -18.71
C ASP A 71 6.87 -1.55 -18.45
N ILE A 72 6.59 -2.68 -17.80
CA ILE A 72 5.26 -3.05 -17.35
C ILE A 72 5.10 -2.64 -15.89
N THR A 73 4.08 -1.85 -15.61
CA THR A 73 3.67 -1.58 -14.22
C THR A 73 2.61 -2.56 -13.78
N ALA A 74 2.84 -3.24 -12.67
CA ALA A 74 1.87 -4.10 -12.03
C ALA A 74 1.63 -3.66 -10.57
N TYR A 75 0.42 -3.91 -10.07
CA TYR A 75 0.02 -3.58 -8.72
C TYR A 75 -0.27 -4.86 -7.95
N ASP A 76 0.55 -5.14 -6.94
CA ASP A 76 0.37 -6.30 -6.08
C ASP A 76 -0.28 -5.89 -4.76
N LYS A 77 -1.28 -6.66 -4.35
CA LYS A 77 -1.88 -6.53 -3.03
C LYS A 77 -1.03 -7.27 -2.02
N LEU A 78 -0.70 -6.60 -0.92
CA LEU A 78 -0.09 -7.21 0.24
C LEU A 78 -1.23 -7.47 1.25
N ASP A 79 -1.67 -8.71 1.35
CA ASP A 79 -2.97 -9.06 1.95
C ASP A 79 -3.03 -8.83 3.46
N ASP A 80 -1.88 -8.83 4.15
CA ASP A 80 -1.79 -8.56 5.57
C ASP A 80 -0.48 -7.87 5.96
N VAL A 81 -0.32 -7.57 7.24
CA VAL A 81 0.89 -6.94 7.76
C VAL A 81 2.11 -7.84 7.61
N ASP A 82 1.95 -9.15 7.76
CA ASP A 82 3.06 -10.11 7.61
C ASP A 82 3.57 -10.13 6.16
N ALA A 83 2.68 -10.11 5.18
CA ALA A 83 3.04 -9.99 3.76
C ALA A 83 3.76 -8.67 3.47
N PHE A 84 3.30 -7.57 4.06
CA PHE A 84 3.97 -6.27 3.94
C PHE A 84 5.37 -6.27 4.55
N LEU A 85 5.55 -6.79 5.76
CA LEU A 85 6.85 -6.88 6.42
C LEU A 85 7.82 -7.78 5.67
N LYS A 86 7.33 -8.92 5.18
CA LYS A 86 8.12 -9.82 4.34
C LYS A 86 8.60 -9.12 3.07
N ASP A 87 7.75 -8.35 2.41
CA ASP A 87 8.12 -7.60 1.22
C ASP A 87 9.18 -6.52 1.53
N LEU A 88 9.08 -5.84 2.67
CA LEU A 88 10.12 -4.91 3.12
C LEU A 88 11.47 -5.63 3.31
N ASP A 89 11.47 -6.77 3.98
CA ASP A 89 12.68 -7.56 4.22
C ASP A 89 13.31 -8.04 2.90
N GLU A 90 12.50 -8.53 1.97
CA GLU A 90 12.94 -8.98 0.63
C GLU A 90 13.56 -7.83 -0.19
N ASN A 91 13.12 -6.60 0.03
CA ASN A 91 13.66 -5.40 -0.62
C ASN A 91 14.77 -4.71 0.19
N GLY A 92 15.21 -5.31 1.31
CA GLY A 92 16.27 -4.76 2.16
C GLY A 92 15.86 -3.50 2.92
N ILE A 93 14.57 -3.28 3.12
CA ILE A 93 14.03 -2.12 3.84
C ILE A 93 13.90 -2.49 5.32
N ALA A 94 14.81 -1.97 6.14
CA ALA A 94 14.79 -2.19 7.58
C ALA A 94 13.69 -1.39 8.28
N TYR A 95 13.16 -1.94 9.37
CA TYR A 95 12.16 -1.26 10.20
C TYR A 95 12.45 -1.47 11.70
N TYR A 96 11.91 -0.58 12.54
CA TYR A 96 11.93 -0.74 13.98
C TYR A 96 10.73 -1.56 14.43
N THR A 97 10.99 -2.56 15.27
CA THR A 97 9.96 -3.32 15.99
C THR A 97 9.77 -2.76 17.40
N LYS A 98 8.76 -3.23 18.12
CA LYS A 98 8.59 -2.91 19.54
C LYS A 98 9.81 -3.30 20.36
N THR A 99 10.37 -4.49 20.13
CA THR A 99 11.57 -4.98 20.83
C THR A 99 12.77 -4.07 20.59
N ASP A 100 12.97 -3.59 19.37
CA ASP A 100 14.04 -2.63 19.07
C ASP A 100 13.87 -1.34 19.88
N LEU A 101 12.64 -0.81 19.96
CA LEU A 101 12.35 0.41 20.70
C LEU A 101 12.48 0.23 22.20
N GLU A 102 12.11 -0.92 22.76
CA GLU A 102 12.28 -1.27 24.18
C GLU A 102 13.76 -1.38 24.57
N GLY A 103 14.64 -1.74 23.64
CA GLY A 103 16.09 -1.76 23.83
C GLY A 103 16.77 -0.38 23.79
N MET A 104 16.04 0.68 23.45
CA MET A 104 16.55 2.03 23.36
C MET A 104 16.32 2.84 24.66
N THR A 105 16.94 4.02 24.75
CA THR A 105 16.53 4.99 25.78
C THR A 105 15.12 5.49 25.53
N ASP A 106 14.39 5.81 26.60
CA ASP A 106 13.02 6.36 26.47
C ASP A 106 12.95 7.58 25.55
N ALA A 107 13.96 8.45 25.59
CA ALA A 107 14.01 9.63 24.73
C ALA A 107 14.16 9.26 23.25
N ALA A 108 15.00 8.27 22.92
CA ALA A 108 15.21 7.81 21.54
C ALA A 108 13.96 7.13 20.99
N ALA A 109 13.38 6.18 21.75
CA ALA A 109 12.15 5.50 21.36
C ALA A 109 10.98 6.48 21.17
N LYS A 110 10.82 7.43 22.10
CA LYS A 110 9.79 8.46 22.02
C LYS A 110 9.95 9.36 20.80
N LYS A 111 11.21 9.69 20.44
CA LYS A 111 11.48 10.47 19.22
C LYS A 111 11.04 9.71 17.97
N ILE A 112 11.41 8.43 17.84
CA ILE A 112 11.03 7.59 16.69
C ILE A 112 9.51 7.48 16.57
N LEU A 113 8.79 7.24 17.68
CA LEU A 113 7.33 7.21 17.69
C LEU A 113 6.73 8.55 17.27
N SER A 114 7.29 9.66 17.76
CA SER A 114 6.83 11.01 17.40
C SER A 114 7.07 11.32 15.91
N ASP A 115 8.24 10.98 15.39
CA ASP A 115 8.58 11.17 13.97
C ASP A 115 7.62 10.35 13.07
N ALA A 116 7.23 9.15 13.51
CA ALA A 116 6.23 8.30 12.85
C ALA A 116 4.77 8.70 13.14
N ASN A 117 4.53 9.86 13.76
CA ASN A 117 3.19 10.36 14.15
C ASN A 117 2.37 9.39 15.03
N ILE A 118 3.03 8.59 15.85
CA ILE A 118 2.39 7.73 16.85
C ILE A 118 2.36 8.49 18.17
N ASN A 119 1.20 9.05 18.53
CA ASN A 119 0.99 9.78 19.79
C ASN A 119 0.59 8.84 20.95
N LYS A 120 1.34 7.73 21.09
CA LYS A 120 1.14 6.73 22.13
C LYS A 120 2.44 6.48 22.87
N LYS A 121 2.34 6.04 24.11
CA LYS A 121 3.51 5.53 24.83
C LYS A 121 3.83 4.14 24.32
N LEU A 122 5.11 3.78 24.28
CA LEU A 122 5.54 2.45 23.87
C LEU A 122 4.88 1.34 24.72
N ALA A 123 4.66 1.59 26.01
CA ALA A 123 3.99 0.66 26.90
C ALA A 123 2.52 0.34 26.51
N ASP A 124 1.84 1.26 25.82
CA ASP A 124 0.44 1.11 25.41
C ASP A 124 0.32 0.35 24.07
N LEU A 125 1.43 0.11 23.39
CA LEU A 125 1.47 -0.62 22.12
C LEU A 125 1.69 -2.11 22.36
N LYS A 126 0.94 -2.93 21.63
CA LYS A 126 1.16 -4.38 21.55
C LYS A 126 2.28 -4.66 20.54
N GLU A 127 2.15 -4.10 19.35
CA GLU A 127 3.10 -4.21 18.25
C GLU A 127 3.31 -2.85 17.60
N VAL A 128 4.46 -2.66 16.98
CA VAL A 128 4.77 -1.47 16.18
C VAL A 128 5.84 -1.82 15.15
N TYR A 129 5.65 -1.29 13.94
CA TYR A 129 6.56 -1.44 12.82
C TYR A 129 6.73 -0.07 12.16
N ILE A 130 7.95 0.44 12.17
CA ILE A 130 8.29 1.77 11.65
C ILE A 130 9.46 1.61 10.68
N PRO A 131 9.25 1.78 9.36
CA PRO A 131 10.35 1.76 8.40
C PRO A 131 11.44 2.77 8.79
N LYS A 132 12.72 2.34 8.70
CA LYS A 132 13.89 3.20 9.03
C LYS A 132 14.18 4.22 7.94
N THR A 133 13.61 4.02 6.77
CA THR A 133 13.67 4.93 5.62
C THR A 133 12.25 5.25 5.16
N GLU A 134 12.07 6.41 4.53
CA GLU A 134 10.79 6.72 3.88
C GLU A 134 10.52 5.70 2.77
N LEU A 135 9.32 5.11 2.79
CA LEU A 135 8.85 4.28 1.71
C LEU A 135 8.49 5.16 0.51
N SER A 136 8.85 4.71 -0.68
CA SER A 136 8.51 5.45 -1.89
C SER A 136 6.99 5.45 -2.10
N THR A 137 6.44 6.65 -2.33
CA THR A 137 5.03 6.82 -2.72
C THR A 137 4.69 6.20 -4.06
N LYS A 138 5.72 5.84 -4.83
CA LYS A 138 5.57 5.15 -6.12
C LYS A 138 5.59 3.63 -5.96
N GLU A 139 6.02 3.13 -4.79
CA GLU A 139 6.17 1.68 -4.55
C GLU A 139 5.09 1.13 -3.64
N TYR A 140 4.70 1.88 -2.60
CA TYR A 140 3.70 1.42 -1.64
C TYR A 140 2.66 2.50 -1.40
N PHE A 141 1.39 2.13 -1.44
CA PHE A 141 0.29 3.01 -1.08
C PHE A 141 -0.85 2.24 -0.41
N LEU A 142 -1.74 2.98 0.26
CA LEU A 142 -2.87 2.43 0.99
C LEU A 142 -4.16 2.80 0.28
N VAL A 143 -5.04 1.83 0.02
CA VAL A 143 -6.37 2.06 -0.55
C VAL A 143 -7.47 1.61 0.38
N GLY A 144 -8.60 2.28 0.33
CA GLY A 144 -9.82 1.86 1.02
C GLY A 144 -10.71 0.95 0.18
N THR A 145 -11.85 0.56 0.74
CA THR A 145 -12.86 -0.30 0.08
C THR A 145 -13.48 0.32 -1.18
N SER A 146 -13.44 1.65 -1.30
CA SER A 146 -13.87 2.37 -2.52
C SER A 146 -12.79 2.46 -3.59
N GLY A 147 -11.58 1.94 -3.33
CA GLY A 147 -10.40 2.11 -4.16
C GLY A 147 -9.77 3.50 -4.08
N LYS A 148 -10.27 4.37 -3.18
CA LYS A 148 -9.65 5.68 -2.97
C LYS A 148 -8.33 5.51 -2.23
N VAL A 149 -7.29 6.15 -2.76
CA VAL A 149 -5.98 6.19 -2.10
C VAL A 149 -6.06 7.05 -0.83
N VAL A 150 -5.47 6.54 0.24
CA VAL A 150 -5.33 7.29 1.50
C VAL A 150 -4.16 8.27 1.34
N ASP A 151 -4.46 9.56 1.37
CA ASP A 151 -3.50 10.64 1.16
C ASP A 151 -3.33 11.54 2.38
N SER A 152 -4.05 11.25 3.45
CA SER A 152 -4.06 12.09 4.65
C SER A 152 -3.24 11.49 5.79
N LYS A 153 -2.55 12.39 6.50
CA LYS A 153 -1.89 12.11 7.76
C LYS A 153 -2.90 11.69 8.82
N SER A 154 -3.22 10.41 8.90
CA SER A 154 -4.20 9.92 9.85
C SER A 154 -3.90 8.48 10.27
N ARG A 155 -4.44 8.13 11.43
CA ARG A 155 -4.47 6.75 11.90
C ARG A 155 -5.65 6.06 11.25
N ASN A 156 -5.38 5.15 10.33
CA ASN A 156 -6.41 4.41 9.63
C ASN A 156 -6.49 3.02 10.26
N LYS A 157 -7.48 2.80 11.14
CA LYS A 157 -7.70 1.50 11.79
C LYS A 157 -8.29 0.52 10.79
N ASP A 158 -7.57 -0.56 10.54
CA ASP A 158 -8.04 -1.70 9.80
C ASP A 158 -8.92 -2.62 10.65
N GLY A 159 -9.71 -3.49 10.01
CA GLY A 159 -10.56 -4.48 10.66
C GLY A 159 -9.79 -5.48 11.54
N ASN A 160 -8.52 -5.72 11.23
CA ASN A 160 -7.60 -6.60 11.95
C ASN A 160 -6.88 -5.93 13.12
N ASP A 161 -7.42 -4.85 13.67
CA ASP A 161 -6.88 -4.07 14.78
C ASP A 161 -5.58 -3.31 14.51
N TYR A 162 -5.02 -3.39 13.31
CA TYR A 162 -3.86 -2.60 12.90
C TYR A 162 -4.24 -1.16 12.56
N TYR A 163 -3.37 -0.25 12.96
CA TYR A 163 -3.45 1.16 12.60
C TYR A 163 -2.35 1.47 11.58
N TYR A 164 -2.76 1.90 10.39
CA TYR A 164 -1.85 2.41 9.37
C TYR A 164 -1.69 3.93 9.54
N VAL A 165 -0.47 4.37 9.76
CA VAL A 165 -0.13 5.79 9.79
C VAL A 165 0.42 6.18 8.45
N VAL A 166 -0.28 7.10 7.77
CA VAL A 166 0.08 7.56 6.44
C VAL A 166 0.47 9.03 6.51
N GLU A 167 1.56 9.40 5.88
CA GLU A 167 1.98 10.78 5.69
C GLU A 167 1.77 11.20 4.24
N LYS A 168 1.15 12.37 4.06
CA LYS A 168 0.86 12.88 2.72
C LYS A 168 2.14 13.24 1.98
N ALA A 169 2.31 12.70 0.78
CA ALA A 169 3.36 13.08 -0.14
C ALA A 169 2.77 13.20 -1.55
N GLY A 170 2.42 14.42 -1.96
CA GLY A 170 1.74 14.66 -3.23
C GLY A 170 0.30 14.13 -3.22
N LYS A 171 -0.05 13.26 -4.18
CA LYS A 171 -1.37 12.63 -4.32
C LYS A 171 -1.50 11.30 -3.57
N VAL A 172 -0.39 10.71 -3.17
CA VAL A 172 -0.30 9.39 -2.53
C VAL A 172 0.37 9.57 -1.18
N GLY A 173 -0.08 8.86 -0.16
CA GLY A 173 0.54 8.88 1.16
C GLY A 173 1.64 7.82 1.29
N ASN A 174 2.70 8.15 2.05
CA ASN A 174 3.66 7.17 2.52
C ASN A 174 3.14 6.46 3.76
N ILE A 175 3.34 5.16 3.85
CA ILE A 175 3.13 4.44 5.11
C ILE A 175 4.35 4.69 5.99
N VAL A 176 4.17 5.46 7.06
CA VAL A 176 5.25 5.79 7.99
C VAL A 176 5.29 4.89 9.22
N ALA A 177 4.20 4.21 9.53
CA ALA A 177 4.13 3.23 10.60
C ALA A 177 2.89 2.33 10.50
N ILE A 178 3.00 1.15 11.11
CA ILE A 178 1.87 0.25 11.40
C ILE A 178 1.99 -0.13 12.88
N TYR A 179 0.88 -0.13 13.61
CA TYR A 179 0.89 -0.54 15.02
C TYR A 179 -0.45 -1.12 15.48
N THR A 180 -0.41 -1.88 16.59
CA THR A 180 -1.59 -2.32 17.35
C THR A 180 -1.51 -1.82 18.78
N GLU A 181 -2.66 -1.62 19.41
CA GLU A 181 -2.79 -1.22 20.82
C GLU A 181 -3.13 -2.43 21.68
N LYS A 182 -2.71 -2.41 22.95
CA LYS A 182 -3.08 -3.42 23.95
C LYS A 182 -4.54 -3.33 24.33
#